data_aeae45f098e43637b5da99558cfca3b2
#
_entry.id   aeae45f098e43637b5da99558cfca3b2
#
_cell.length_a   1.000
_cell.length_b   1.000
_cell.length_c   1.000
_cell.angle_alpha   90.00
_cell.angle_beta   90.00
_cell.angle_gamma   90.00
#
_symmetry.space_group_name_H-M   'P 1'
#
loop_
_entity.id
_entity.type
_entity.pdbx_description
1 polymer ?
#
loop_
_entity_poly.entity_id
_entity_poly.type
_entity_poly.pdbx_seq_one_letter_code
_entity_poly.pdbx_strand_id
1 'polypeptide(L)'
;MSSAEIVGAGGAPPPLEEEQLPSGFRGFRERMWLNVRTGNLGPVPIIVGEVAVVALFGFTATNFFTSTNFVNLITQTAGTAMLAYGVVFVLLLGEIDLSIGYLAGIGALVVAELQLPGGRWQMSGLLAMLIAIAVCALIGGVQGSIVAFVGVPSFVVTLAGFLIWQGVILNKLQQRGSIIIEDRWINYTDLYLFSPAAGWVIAAIFTALYPLSIVYKKIVARGTHIAQQSWTMAVVKTVGLGIAAFGTVAICNHGKIIDTPEGLPLPGVIMVFFLVVLTFLAKWTTFGRHVYAVGGNAEAARRAGINVPRIRVLVFALSGAMAAVGGIIFAAQVNSVALTFPPGNLLLNAIAAAVIGGVSLFGGRGEVRGALLGALLIGTLQNGLNTLNISNGWIYIVTGAVLLAAVTLDTVAVRLQQRSGR
;
A
#
# COMPACT_ATOMS: atom_id res chain seq x y z
N MET A 1 -36.05 -31.73 -49.93
CA MET A 1 -36.81 -31.96 -48.74
C MET A 1 -35.81 -32.44 -47.69
N SER A 2 -35.48 -31.69 -46.78
CA SER A 2 -35.90 -31.19 -45.53
C SER A 2 -34.81 -30.27 -44.95
N SER A 3 -35.23 -29.09 -44.61
CA SER A 3 -34.43 -28.04 -43.98
C SER A 3 -34.13 -28.45 -42.52
N ALA A 4 -32.85 -28.62 -42.17
CA ALA A 4 -32.41 -28.69 -40.80
C ALA A 4 -32.07 -27.28 -40.32
N GLU A 5 -32.87 -26.76 -39.40
CA GLU A 5 -32.66 -25.50 -38.70
C GLU A 5 -31.31 -25.50 -37.98
N ILE A 6 -30.48 -24.54 -38.37
CA ILE A 6 -29.30 -24.18 -37.59
C ILE A 6 -29.78 -23.43 -36.34
N VAL A 7 -29.78 -24.13 -35.21
CA VAL A 7 -29.99 -23.52 -33.90
C VAL A 7 -28.85 -22.54 -33.68
N GLY A 8 -29.20 -21.27 -33.62
CA GLY A 8 -28.26 -20.17 -33.47
C GLY A 8 -27.47 -20.30 -32.19
N ALA A 9 -26.18 -20.25 -32.33
CA ALA A 9 -25.24 -20.00 -31.23
C ALA A 9 -25.69 -18.70 -30.53
N GLY A 10 -26.06 -18.81 -29.25
CA GLY A 10 -26.33 -17.66 -28.41
C GLY A 10 -25.08 -16.78 -28.31
N GLY A 11 -25.05 -15.77 -29.13
CA GLY A 11 -24.02 -14.73 -29.03
C GLY A 11 -24.13 -14.07 -27.66
N ALA A 12 -23.01 -13.98 -26.97
CA ALA A 12 -22.92 -13.15 -25.79
C ALA A 12 -23.47 -11.76 -26.12
N PRO A 13 -24.29 -11.15 -25.24
CA PRO A 13 -24.78 -9.80 -25.48
C PRO A 13 -23.60 -8.87 -25.69
N PRO A 14 -23.68 -7.93 -26.64
CA PRO A 14 -22.61 -7.00 -26.91
C PRO A 14 -22.22 -6.26 -25.62
N PRO A 15 -20.92 -5.99 -25.39
CA PRO A 15 -20.50 -5.22 -24.22
C PRO A 15 -21.24 -3.89 -24.28
N LEU A 16 -21.93 -3.53 -23.20
CA LEU A 16 -22.68 -2.28 -23.11
C LEU A 16 -21.74 -1.14 -23.46
N GLU A 17 -22.11 -0.39 -24.49
CA GLU A 17 -21.36 0.66 -25.14
C GLU A 17 -20.93 1.73 -24.13
N GLU A 18 -19.69 1.70 -23.64
CA GLU A 18 -19.05 2.84 -22.97
C GLU A 18 -18.95 4.07 -23.87
N GLU A 19 -19.14 3.90 -25.18
CA GLU A 19 -19.01 4.96 -26.19
C GLU A 19 -20.18 5.94 -26.26
N GLN A 20 -21.34 5.65 -25.65
CA GLN A 20 -22.54 6.48 -25.78
C GLN A 20 -22.90 7.31 -24.54
N LEU A 21 -22.09 7.30 -23.51
CA LEU A 21 -22.40 8.11 -22.32
C LEU A 21 -22.10 9.59 -22.58
N PRO A 22 -23.01 10.50 -22.20
CA PRO A 22 -22.84 11.93 -22.43
C PRO A 22 -21.55 12.45 -21.78
N SER A 23 -20.90 13.41 -22.46
CA SER A 23 -19.72 14.11 -21.91
C SER A 23 -20.17 15.06 -20.79
N GLY A 24 -19.32 15.25 -19.76
CA GLY A 24 -19.58 16.19 -18.67
C GLY A 24 -20.09 15.53 -17.38
N PHE A 25 -20.66 16.34 -16.46
CA PHE A 25 -21.08 15.91 -15.13
C PHE A 25 -22.23 14.88 -15.16
N ARG A 26 -23.12 14.96 -16.14
CA ARG A 26 -24.18 13.94 -16.35
C ARG A 26 -23.58 12.58 -16.66
N GLY A 27 -22.64 12.51 -17.59
CA GLY A 27 -21.96 11.24 -17.89
C GLY A 27 -21.12 10.70 -16.74
N PHE A 28 -20.56 11.56 -15.89
CA PHE A 28 -19.90 11.14 -14.65
C PHE A 28 -20.89 10.45 -13.69
N ARG A 29 -22.04 11.07 -13.46
CA ARG A 29 -23.08 10.52 -12.58
C ARG A 29 -23.66 9.21 -13.12
N GLU A 30 -23.88 9.10 -14.42
CA GLU A 30 -24.38 7.89 -15.05
C GLU A 30 -23.37 6.75 -15.01
N ARG A 31 -22.07 7.02 -15.24
CA ARG A 31 -21.00 6.03 -15.06
C ARG A 31 -20.89 5.57 -13.60
N MET A 32 -20.99 6.48 -12.66
CA MET A 32 -20.96 6.13 -11.24
C MET A 32 -22.15 5.25 -10.86
N TRP A 33 -23.35 5.56 -11.39
CA TRP A 33 -24.55 4.76 -11.17
C TRP A 33 -24.49 3.38 -11.84
N LEU A 34 -23.94 3.31 -13.06
CA LEU A 34 -23.65 2.05 -13.75
C LEU A 34 -22.64 1.20 -12.98
N ASN A 35 -21.55 1.80 -12.48
CA ASN A 35 -20.55 1.10 -11.68
C ASN A 35 -21.16 0.54 -10.37
N VAL A 36 -22.03 1.30 -9.71
CA VAL A 36 -22.77 0.83 -8.54
C VAL A 36 -23.68 -0.35 -8.91
N ARG A 37 -24.41 -0.22 -10.02
CA ARG A 37 -25.37 -1.25 -10.48
C ARG A 37 -24.69 -2.52 -10.99
N THR A 38 -23.48 -2.37 -11.57
CA THR A 38 -22.65 -3.49 -12.03
C THR A 38 -21.76 -4.09 -10.95
N GLY A 39 -21.83 -3.57 -9.71
CA GLY A 39 -20.99 -4.02 -8.60
C GLY A 39 -19.50 -3.62 -8.71
N ASN A 40 -19.11 -2.82 -9.73
CA ASN A 40 -17.74 -2.31 -9.86
C ASN A 40 -17.58 -1.00 -9.08
N LEU A 41 -17.65 -1.10 -7.76
CA LEU A 41 -17.62 0.05 -6.86
C LEU A 41 -16.24 0.70 -6.75
N GLY A 42 -15.18 0.03 -7.23
CA GLY A 42 -13.81 0.50 -7.11
C GLY A 42 -13.43 0.87 -5.67
N PRO A 43 -12.80 2.04 -5.42
CA PRO A 43 -12.39 2.46 -4.08
C PRO A 43 -13.53 3.05 -3.22
N VAL A 44 -14.75 3.18 -3.74
CA VAL A 44 -15.87 3.86 -3.05
C VAL A 44 -16.19 3.24 -1.69
N PRO A 45 -16.30 1.91 -1.52
CA PRO A 45 -16.59 1.31 -0.22
C PRO A 45 -15.54 1.65 0.85
N ILE A 46 -14.26 1.70 0.46
CA ILE A 46 -13.16 2.01 1.39
C ILE A 46 -13.23 3.49 1.80
N ILE A 47 -13.49 4.38 0.85
CA ILE A 47 -13.64 5.82 1.13
C ILE A 47 -14.84 6.07 2.06
N VAL A 48 -15.96 5.38 1.83
CA VAL A 48 -17.13 5.47 2.72
C VAL A 48 -16.79 4.93 4.12
N GLY A 49 -16.07 3.80 4.19
CA GLY A 49 -15.58 3.25 5.45
C GLY A 49 -14.66 4.22 6.19
N GLU A 50 -13.71 4.84 5.49
CA GLU A 50 -12.80 5.84 6.07
C GLU A 50 -13.57 7.05 6.61
N VAL A 51 -14.50 7.61 5.81
CA VAL A 51 -15.34 8.73 6.25
C VAL A 51 -16.17 8.36 7.48
N ALA A 52 -16.72 7.15 7.53
CA ALA A 52 -17.49 6.66 8.68
C ALA A 52 -16.61 6.54 9.94
N VAL A 53 -15.40 6.00 9.81
CA VAL A 53 -14.44 5.86 10.93
C VAL A 53 -13.95 7.23 11.40
N VAL A 54 -13.60 8.14 10.48
CA VAL A 54 -13.23 9.53 10.81
C VAL A 54 -14.37 10.26 11.52
N ALA A 55 -15.61 10.11 11.03
CA ALA A 55 -16.78 10.69 11.68
C ALA A 55 -16.98 10.12 13.09
N LEU A 56 -16.92 8.79 13.23
CA LEU A 56 -17.07 8.12 14.53
C LEU A 56 -16.10 8.69 15.57
N PHE A 57 -14.80 8.71 15.26
CA PHE A 57 -13.78 9.21 16.19
C PHE A 57 -13.81 10.73 16.35
N GLY A 58 -14.22 11.45 15.29
CA GLY A 58 -14.42 12.90 15.37
C GLY A 58 -15.49 13.33 16.38
N PHE A 59 -16.52 12.48 16.58
CA PHE A 59 -17.57 12.71 17.59
C PHE A 59 -17.26 12.11 18.96
N THR A 60 -16.44 11.06 19.01
CA THR A 60 -16.21 10.30 20.26
C THR A 60 -14.90 10.64 20.96
N ALA A 61 -13.87 11.07 20.21
CA ALA A 61 -12.55 11.37 20.75
C ALA A 61 -12.26 12.88 20.69
N THR A 62 -12.10 13.53 21.85
CA THR A 62 -11.99 15.00 21.99
C THR A 62 -10.81 15.63 21.24
N ASN A 63 -9.71 14.89 21.06
CA ASN A 63 -8.48 15.38 20.43
C ASN A 63 -8.26 14.79 19.01
N PHE A 64 -9.27 14.15 18.42
CA PHE A 64 -9.10 13.47 17.14
C PHE A 64 -8.76 14.44 16.00
N PHE A 65 -9.42 15.58 15.92
CA PHE A 65 -9.20 16.60 14.89
C PHE A 65 -8.11 17.62 15.23
N THR A 66 -7.14 17.27 16.07
CA THR A 66 -5.97 18.16 16.29
C THR A 66 -4.90 17.92 15.22
N SER A 67 -4.12 18.97 14.89
CA SER A 67 -3.00 18.84 13.94
C SER A 67 -1.97 17.83 14.42
N THR A 68 -1.67 17.82 15.71
CA THR A 68 -0.75 16.84 16.33
C THR A 68 -1.24 15.40 16.10
N ASN A 69 -2.53 15.11 16.35
CA ASN A 69 -3.06 13.77 16.12
C ASN A 69 -3.05 13.43 14.63
N PHE A 70 -3.28 14.38 13.75
CA PHE A 70 -3.23 14.15 12.30
C PHE A 70 -1.81 13.85 11.81
N VAL A 71 -0.79 14.55 12.32
CA VAL A 71 0.61 14.23 12.07
C VAL A 71 0.94 12.83 12.58
N ASN A 72 0.53 12.49 13.81
CA ASN A 72 0.71 11.15 14.37
C ASN A 72 0.03 10.06 13.54
N LEU A 73 -1.18 10.30 13.04
CA LEU A 73 -1.89 9.39 12.14
C LEU A 73 -1.09 9.11 10.87
N ILE A 74 -0.53 10.15 10.24
CA ILE A 74 0.29 10.00 9.03
C ILE A 74 1.54 9.18 9.34
N THR A 75 2.25 9.47 10.42
CA THR A 75 3.50 8.78 10.78
C THR A 75 3.24 7.31 11.12
N GLN A 76 2.21 7.01 11.92
CA GLN A 76 1.81 5.64 12.27
C GLN A 76 1.38 4.82 11.04
N THR A 77 0.69 5.46 10.10
CA THR A 77 0.22 4.81 8.88
C THR A 77 1.37 4.54 7.90
N ALA A 78 2.38 5.40 7.85
CA ALA A 78 3.43 5.33 6.83
C ALA A 78 4.19 4.00 6.86
N GLY A 79 4.60 3.52 8.02
CA GLY A 79 5.27 2.22 8.15
C GLY A 79 4.42 1.07 7.65
N THR A 80 3.14 1.00 8.07
CA THR A 80 2.19 -0.02 7.60
C THR A 80 1.96 0.07 6.09
N ALA A 81 1.85 1.26 5.53
CA ALA A 81 1.67 1.48 4.10
C ALA A 81 2.86 0.96 3.28
N MET A 82 4.10 1.14 3.77
CA MET A 82 5.28 0.59 3.09
C MET A 82 5.21 -0.93 2.96
N LEU A 83 4.89 -1.63 4.07
CA LEU A 83 4.72 -3.09 4.02
C LEU A 83 3.55 -3.47 3.08
N ALA A 84 2.41 -2.78 3.19
CA ALA A 84 1.25 -3.03 2.35
C ALA A 84 1.57 -2.90 0.86
N TYR A 85 2.39 -1.92 0.46
CA TYR A 85 2.83 -1.78 -0.93
C TYR A 85 3.66 -2.99 -1.39
N GLY A 86 4.54 -3.52 -0.55
CA GLY A 86 5.27 -4.77 -0.84
C GLY A 86 4.32 -5.96 -0.99
N VAL A 87 3.39 -6.11 -0.05
CA VAL A 87 2.36 -7.16 -0.05
C VAL A 87 1.51 -7.14 -1.32
N VAL A 88 1.15 -5.94 -1.84
CA VAL A 88 0.38 -5.81 -3.10
C VAL A 88 1.03 -6.59 -4.23
N PHE A 89 2.33 -6.44 -4.44
CA PHE A 89 3.01 -7.11 -5.55
C PHE A 89 3.04 -8.63 -5.38
N VAL A 90 3.20 -9.11 -4.15
CA VAL A 90 3.17 -10.56 -3.83
C VAL A 90 1.76 -11.11 -4.05
N LEU A 91 0.73 -10.44 -3.55
CA LEU A 91 -0.67 -10.82 -3.76
C LEU A 91 -1.08 -10.74 -5.24
N LEU A 92 -0.57 -9.77 -6.01
CA LEU A 92 -0.82 -9.71 -7.45
C LEU A 92 -0.33 -10.96 -8.18
N LEU A 93 0.70 -11.65 -7.68
CA LEU A 93 1.13 -12.97 -8.22
C LEU A 93 0.25 -14.13 -7.76
N GLY A 94 -0.66 -13.92 -6.79
CA GLY A 94 -1.39 -14.99 -6.10
C GLY A 94 -0.53 -15.73 -5.07
N GLU A 95 0.56 -15.11 -4.62
CA GLU A 95 1.47 -15.65 -3.60
C GLU A 95 1.21 -14.96 -2.25
N ILE A 96 1.67 -15.57 -1.16
CA ILE A 96 1.52 -15.02 0.20
C ILE A 96 2.90 -14.90 0.85
N ASP A 97 3.22 -13.72 1.40
CA ASP A 97 4.44 -13.46 2.16
C ASP A 97 4.12 -13.23 3.63
N LEU A 98 4.31 -14.26 4.45
CA LEU A 98 4.13 -14.19 5.89
C LEU A 98 5.38 -13.66 6.62
N SER A 99 6.52 -13.59 5.94
CA SER A 99 7.78 -13.16 6.55
C SER A 99 7.93 -11.65 6.65
N ILE A 100 7.14 -10.87 5.86
CA ILE A 100 7.34 -9.43 5.65
C ILE A 100 7.37 -8.64 6.97
N GLY A 101 6.58 -9.04 7.98
CA GLY A 101 6.56 -8.37 9.29
C GLY A 101 7.91 -8.49 10.01
N TYR A 102 8.45 -9.71 10.15
CA TYR A 102 9.77 -9.91 10.77
C TYR A 102 10.92 -9.49 9.86
N LEU A 103 10.73 -9.51 8.55
CA LEU A 103 11.71 -8.94 7.62
C LEU A 103 11.83 -7.43 7.79
N ALA A 104 10.74 -6.72 8.11
CA ALA A 104 10.80 -5.33 8.55
C ALA A 104 11.60 -5.19 9.86
N GLY A 105 11.42 -6.14 10.79
CA GLY A 105 12.25 -6.22 12.01
C GLY A 105 13.73 -6.44 11.72
N ILE A 106 14.10 -7.27 10.75
CA ILE A 106 15.49 -7.43 10.29
C ILE A 106 16.03 -6.12 9.71
N GLY A 107 15.26 -5.41 8.87
CA GLY A 107 15.66 -4.11 8.34
C GLY A 107 15.98 -3.12 9.45
N ALA A 108 15.11 -3.02 10.45
CA ALA A 108 15.31 -2.19 11.63
C ALA A 108 16.55 -2.63 12.44
N LEU A 109 16.72 -3.94 12.67
CA LEU A 109 17.87 -4.48 13.42
C LEU A 109 19.19 -4.19 12.71
N VAL A 110 19.25 -4.37 11.39
CA VAL A 110 20.44 -4.06 10.58
C VAL A 110 20.82 -2.60 10.70
N VAL A 111 19.85 -1.69 10.57
CA VAL A 111 20.09 -0.25 10.74
C VAL A 111 20.60 0.05 12.13
N ALA A 112 19.96 -0.49 13.18
CA ALA A 112 20.33 -0.25 14.56
C ALA A 112 21.76 -0.74 14.89
N GLU A 113 22.13 -1.94 14.42
CA GLU A 113 23.48 -2.50 14.62
C GLU A 113 24.57 -1.72 13.85
N LEU A 114 24.28 -1.28 12.63
CA LEU A 114 25.27 -0.60 11.78
C LEU A 114 25.58 0.82 12.26
N GLN A 115 24.62 1.53 12.84
CA GLN A 115 24.80 2.90 13.33
C GLN A 115 25.29 2.96 14.78
N LEU A 116 25.32 1.85 15.52
CA LEU A 116 25.55 1.81 16.97
C LEU A 116 26.89 2.50 17.32
N PRO A 117 26.88 3.59 18.13
CA PRO A 117 28.09 4.24 18.60
C PRO A 117 28.93 3.28 19.47
N GLY A 118 30.23 3.25 19.21
CA GLY A 118 31.12 2.28 19.87
C GLY A 118 30.97 0.83 19.39
N GLY A 119 30.05 0.58 18.45
CA GLY A 119 29.89 -0.71 17.79
C GLY A 119 30.98 -0.97 16.75
N ARG A 120 30.93 -2.18 16.17
CA ARG A 120 31.95 -2.62 15.19
C ARG A 120 31.97 -1.76 13.90
N TRP A 121 30.83 -1.23 13.49
CA TRP A 121 30.64 -0.65 12.15
C TRP A 121 30.58 0.88 12.16
N GLN A 122 29.90 1.50 13.10
CA GLN A 122 29.72 2.95 13.28
C GLN A 122 29.44 3.71 11.96
N MET A 123 28.54 3.17 11.16
CA MET A 123 28.19 3.73 9.86
C MET A 123 27.23 4.91 10.00
N SER A 124 27.27 5.84 9.02
CA SER A 124 26.24 6.88 8.93
C SER A 124 24.86 6.26 8.69
N GLY A 125 23.81 6.86 9.25
CA GLY A 125 22.44 6.35 9.13
C GLY A 125 21.97 6.16 7.69
N LEU A 126 22.36 7.07 6.78
CA LEU A 126 22.00 6.93 5.36
C LEU A 126 22.58 5.66 4.75
N LEU A 127 23.86 5.36 5.01
CA LEU A 127 24.49 4.14 4.52
C LEU A 127 23.88 2.90 5.19
N ALA A 128 23.62 2.95 6.49
CA ALA A 128 22.98 1.88 7.23
C ALA A 128 21.58 1.56 6.67
N MET A 129 20.77 2.58 6.34
CA MET A 129 19.46 2.41 5.72
C MET A 129 19.55 1.75 4.35
N LEU A 130 20.48 2.19 3.48
CA LEU A 130 20.67 1.60 2.15
C LEU A 130 21.09 0.12 2.24
N ILE A 131 22.00 -0.21 3.17
CA ILE A 131 22.43 -1.59 3.40
C ILE A 131 21.25 -2.43 3.93
N ALA A 132 20.46 -1.92 4.87
CA ALA A 132 19.30 -2.64 5.39
C ALA A 132 18.27 -2.96 4.30
N ILE A 133 17.98 -1.99 3.43
CA ILE A 133 17.09 -2.19 2.27
C ILE A 133 17.67 -3.25 1.33
N ALA A 134 18.95 -3.19 1.02
CA ALA A 134 19.63 -4.15 0.15
C ALA A 134 19.63 -5.57 0.76
N VAL A 135 19.92 -5.70 2.06
CA VAL A 135 19.90 -6.98 2.79
C VAL A 135 18.50 -7.59 2.76
N CYS A 136 17.45 -6.82 3.08
CA CYS A 136 16.09 -7.33 3.08
C CYS A 136 15.59 -7.64 1.66
N ALA A 137 15.98 -6.87 0.66
CA ALA A 137 15.72 -7.20 -0.75
C ALA A 137 16.39 -8.52 -1.17
N LEU A 138 17.63 -8.74 -0.75
CA LEU A 138 18.35 -10.00 -1.00
C LEU A 138 17.67 -11.18 -0.31
N ILE A 139 17.28 -11.03 0.94
CA ILE A 139 16.54 -12.06 1.70
C ILE A 139 15.24 -12.40 0.98
N GLY A 140 14.44 -11.39 0.63
CA GLY A 140 13.21 -11.59 -0.15
C GLY A 140 13.48 -12.29 -1.48
N GLY A 141 14.55 -11.88 -2.19
CA GLY A 141 14.99 -12.53 -3.43
C GLY A 141 15.38 -13.99 -3.27
N VAL A 142 16.04 -14.36 -2.16
CA VAL A 142 16.37 -15.76 -1.82
C VAL A 142 15.10 -16.55 -1.56
N GLN A 143 14.17 -16.02 -0.74
CA GLN A 143 12.87 -16.67 -0.51
C GLN A 143 12.08 -16.85 -1.83
N GLY A 144 12.02 -15.79 -2.65
CA GLY A 144 11.42 -15.84 -3.97
C GLY A 144 12.08 -16.85 -4.91
N SER A 145 13.40 -17.05 -4.79
CA SER A 145 14.14 -18.06 -5.57
C SER A 145 13.76 -19.49 -5.18
N ILE A 146 13.58 -19.74 -3.88
CA ILE A 146 13.10 -21.06 -3.39
C ILE A 146 11.70 -21.34 -3.94
N VAL A 147 10.79 -20.36 -3.86
CA VAL A 147 9.43 -20.48 -4.43
C VAL A 147 9.48 -20.70 -5.94
N ALA A 148 10.33 -19.96 -6.66
CA ALA A 148 10.35 -19.92 -8.11
C ALA A 148 11.04 -21.14 -8.75
N PHE A 149 12.15 -21.62 -8.20
CA PHE A 149 13.00 -22.63 -8.80
C PHE A 149 12.86 -24.01 -8.14
N VAL A 150 12.63 -24.05 -6.81
CA VAL A 150 12.40 -25.33 -6.11
C VAL A 150 10.93 -25.73 -6.18
N GLY A 151 10.02 -24.74 -6.33
CA GLY A 151 8.57 -24.98 -6.43
C GLY A 151 7.88 -25.19 -5.08
N VAL A 152 8.52 -24.81 -3.96
CA VAL A 152 7.89 -24.85 -2.64
C VAL A 152 6.80 -23.77 -2.56
N PRO A 153 5.61 -24.08 -2.05
CA PRO A 153 4.55 -23.07 -1.88
C PRO A 153 5.03 -21.86 -1.08
N SER A 154 4.70 -20.65 -1.55
CA SER A 154 5.20 -19.40 -0.97
C SER A 154 4.89 -19.25 0.51
N PHE A 155 3.68 -19.65 0.94
CA PHE A 155 3.30 -19.57 2.36
C PHE A 155 4.19 -20.42 3.26
N VAL A 156 4.71 -21.59 2.77
CA VAL A 156 5.62 -22.45 3.54
C VAL A 156 6.99 -21.79 3.68
N VAL A 157 7.53 -21.27 2.56
CA VAL A 157 8.84 -20.60 2.55
C VAL A 157 8.81 -19.36 3.44
N THR A 158 7.76 -18.57 3.34
CA THR A 158 7.65 -17.33 4.10
C THR A 158 7.26 -17.54 5.56
N LEU A 159 6.53 -18.61 5.89
CA LEU A 159 6.30 -19.03 7.26
C LEU A 159 7.61 -19.51 7.94
N ALA A 160 8.43 -20.26 7.21
CA ALA A 160 9.77 -20.61 7.68
C ALA A 160 10.62 -19.34 7.87
N GLY A 161 10.57 -18.41 6.92
CA GLY A 161 11.21 -17.10 7.03
C GLY A 161 10.74 -16.32 8.25
N PHE A 162 9.44 -16.27 8.51
CA PHE A 162 8.86 -15.65 9.70
C PHE A 162 9.54 -16.16 10.98
N LEU A 163 9.63 -17.50 11.17
CA LEU A 163 10.25 -18.11 12.34
C LEU A 163 11.77 -17.83 12.40
N ILE A 164 12.46 -17.93 11.26
CA ILE A 164 13.91 -17.69 11.18
C ILE A 164 14.23 -16.25 11.57
N TRP A 165 13.53 -15.27 11.01
CA TRP A 165 13.81 -13.85 11.28
C TRP A 165 13.41 -13.45 12.69
N GLN A 166 12.32 -14.01 13.23
CA GLN A 166 11.99 -13.89 14.64
C GLN A 166 13.13 -14.41 15.53
N GLY A 167 13.63 -15.61 15.23
CA GLY A 167 14.75 -16.20 15.96
C GLY A 167 16.03 -15.38 15.88
N VAL A 168 16.35 -14.80 14.72
CA VAL A 168 17.51 -13.90 14.54
C VAL A 168 17.39 -12.67 15.42
N ILE A 169 16.21 -12.01 15.44
CA ILE A 169 15.96 -10.81 16.26
C ILE A 169 16.11 -11.16 17.74
N LEU A 170 15.47 -12.23 18.21
CA LEU A 170 15.54 -12.68 19.59
C LEU A 170 16.99 -12.98 20.00
N ASN A 171 17.74 -13.75 19.22
CA ASN A 171 19.15 -14.08 19.51
C ASN A 171 20.04 -12.84 19.61
N LYS A 172 19.85 -11.88 18.71
CA LYS A 172 20.66 -10.65 18.69
C LYS A 172 20.35 -9.73 19.85
N LEU A 173 19.09 -9.63 20.24
CA LEU A 173 18.66 -8.71 21.29
C LEU A 173 18.59 -9.33 22.69
N GLN A 174 18.65 -10.65 22.81
CA GLN A 174 18.49 -11.35 24.10
C GLN A 174 19.44 -10.86 25.19
N GLN A 175 20.67 -10.51 24.85
CA GLN A 175 21.66 -10.04 25.81
C GLN A 175 21.60 -8.52 26.07
N ARG A 176 21.07 -7.74 25.12
CA ARG A 176 21.06 -6.27 25.19
C ARG A 176 19.70 -5.68 25.51
N GLY A 177 18.62 -6.47 25.38
CA GLY A 177 17.24 -6.01 25.54
C GLY A 177 16.76 -5.11 24.41
N SER A 178 17.49 -4.04 24.11
CA SER A 178 17.20 -3.10 23.02
C SER A 178 18.46 -2.42 22.51
N ILE A 179 18.39 -1.91 21.28
CA ILE A 179 19.39 -1.04 20.65
C ILE A 179 18.72 0.30 20.38
N ILE A 180 19.27 1.37 20.95
CA ILE A 180 18.79 2.74 20.74
C ILE A 180 19.29 3.26 19.40
N ILE A 181 18.46 4.00 18.69
CA ILE A 181 18.82 4.67 17.44
C ILE A 181 19.19 6.11 17.78
N GLU A 182 20.49 6.43 17.63
CA GLU A 182 21.03 7.76 17.92
C GLU A 182 21.28 8.58 16.64
N ASP A 183 21.42 7.92 15.49
CA ASP A 183 21.70 8.61 14.22
C ASP A 183 20.52 9.49 13.79
N ARG A 184 20.82 10.77 13.55
CA ARG A 184 19.82 11.79 13.19
C ARG A 184 19.10 11.50 11.87
N TRP A 185 19.77 10.89 10.88
CA TRP A 185 19.17 10.64 9.58
C TRP A 185 18.11 9.52 9.66
N ILE A 186 18.36 8.53 10.53
CA ILE A 186 17.38 7.48 10.79
C ILE A 186 16.19 8.08 11.53
N ASN A 187 16.44 8.84 12.61
CA ASN A 187 15.38 9.47 13.39
C ASN A 187 14.57 10.49 12.56
N TYR A 188 15.18 11.16 11.59
CA TYR A 188 14.46 12.04 10.68
C TYR A 188 13.44 11.30 9.82
N THR A 189 13.56 10.00 9.58
CA THR A 189 12.55 9.25 8.83
C THR A 189 11.18 9.22 9.50
N ASP A 190 11.10 9.55 10.80
CA ASP A 190 9.85 9.73 11.54
C ASP A 190 9.66 11.15 12.06
N LEU A 191 10.69 11.73 12.67
CA LEU A 191 10.59 12.98 13.44
C LEU A 191 10.73 14.25 12.61
N TYR A 192 11.21 14.16 11.34
CA TYR A 192 11.43 15.36 10.54
C TYR A 192 10.12 15.94 10.03
N LEU A 193 9.93 17.23 10.28
CA LEU A 193 8.83 18.00 9.74
C LEU A 193 9.37 19.04 8.73
N PHE A 194 8.77 19.06 7.56
CA PHE A 194 9.06 20.12 6.59
C PHE A 194 8.47 21.43 7.05
N SER A 195 9.19 22.53 6.84
CA SER A 195 8.63 23.86 7.13
C SER A 195 7.28 24.06 6.43
N PRO A 196 6.38 24.89 6.98
CA PRO A 196 5.07 25.17 6.38
C PRO A 196 5.15 25.54 4.89
N ALA A 197 6.12 26.40 4.50
CA ALA A 197 6.34 26.77 3.12
C ALA A 197 6.75 25.60 2.23
N ALA A 198 7.66 24.73 2.71
CA ALA A 198 8.07 23.53 1.99
C ALA A 198 6.91 22.55 1.82
N GLY A 199 6.05 22.40 2.83
CA GLY A 199 4.84 21.58 2.75
C GLY A 199 3.93 22.00 1.59
N TRP A 200 3.67 23.30 1.41
CA TRP A 200 2.86 23.80 0.30
C TRP A 200 3.50 23.52 -1.07
N VAL A 201 4.82 23.68 -1.19
CA VAL A 201 5.55 23.35 -2.43
C VAL A 201 5.45 21.87 -2.74
N ILE A 202 5.63 21.00 -1.74
CA ILE A 202 5.50 19.56 -1.90
C ILE A 202 4.08 19.19 -2.36
N ALA A 203 3.04 19.73 -1.74
CA ALA A 203 1.65 19.51 -2.16
C ALA A 203 1.41 19.97 -3.60
N ALA A 204 1.96 21.11 -4.01
CA ALA A 204 1.85 21.62 -5.37
C ALA A 204 2.55 20.67 -6.39
N ILE A 205 3.76 20.19 -6.08
CA ILE A 205 4.48 19.24 -6.92
C ILE A 205 3.68 17.95 -7.12
N PHE A 206 3.24 17.31 -6.02
CA PHE A 206 2.47 16.06 -6.12
C PHE A 206 1.14 16.24 -6.84
N THR A 207 0.44 17.37 -6.62
CA THR A 207 -0.80 17.67 -7.32
C THR A 207 -0.55 17.87 -8.82
N ALA A 208 0.53 18.53 -9.21
CA ALA A 208 0.88 18.81 -10.60
C ALA A 208 1.32 17.57 -11.38
N LEU A 209 1.92 16.56 -10.72
CA LEU A 209 2.36 15.33 -11.37
C LEU A 209 1.21 14.60 -12.09
N TYR A 210 -0.01 14.64 -11.53
CA TYR A 210 -1.16 13.93 -12.12
C TYR A 210 -1.60 14.54 -13.45
N PRO A 211 -1.94 15.84 -13.56
CA PRO A 211 -2.32 16.45 -14.83
C PRO A 211 -1.17 16.42 -15.86
N LEU A 212 0.09 16.59 -15.42
CA LEU A 212 1.25 16.43 -16.30
C LEU A 212 1.30 15.03 -16.92
N SER A 213 1.01 13.99 -16.13
CA SER A 213 0.95 12.61 -16.64
C SER A 213 -0.14 12.42 -17.69
N ILE A 214 -1.29 13.11 -17.55
CA ILE A 214 -2.39 13.04 -18.52
C ILE A 214 -2.03 13.79 -19.82
N VAL A 215 -1.46 14.98 -19.68
CA VAL A 215 -0.98 15.75 -20.84
C VAL A 215 0.06 14.95 -21.62
N TYR A 216 1.04 14.38 -20.94
CA TYR A 216 2.04 13.52 -21.56
C TYR A 216 1.41 12.34 -22.31
N LYS A 217 0.46 11.62 -21.68
CA LYS A 217 -0.27 10.52 -22.35
C LYS A 217 -0.98 10.98 -23.60
N LYS A 218 -1.65 12.13 -23.54
CA LYS A 218 -2.38 12.68 -24.70
C LYS A 218 -1.44 13.10 -25.83
N ILE A 219 -0.25 13.59 -25.51
CA ILE A 219 0.78 13.93 -26.51
C ILE A 219 1.29 12.67 -27.19
N VAL A 220 1.65 11.64 -26.41
CA VAL A 220 2.20 10.38 -26.92
C VAL A 220 1.14 9.58 -27.71
N ALA A 221 -0.12 9.65 -27.30
CA ALA A 221 -1.22 8.94 -27.96
C ALA A 221 -1.81 9.70 -29.18
N ARG A 222 -1.24 10.85 -29.58
CA ARG A 222 -1.65 11.56 -30.81
C ARG A 222 -1.43 10.65 -32.01
N GLY A 223 -2.52 10.37 -32.72
CA GLY A 223 -2.50 9.47 -33.92
C GLY A 223 -2.81 8.00 -33.62
N THR A 224 -3.14 7.65 -32.38
CA THR A 224 -3.62 6.31 -32.01
C THR A 224 -5.12 6.34 -31.69
N HIS A 225 -5.85 5.27 -32.05
CA HIS A 225 -7.29 5.11 -31.72
C HIS A 225 -7.53 4.64 -30.29
N ILE A 226 -6.59 4.91 -29.37
CA ILE A 226 -6.73 4.51 -27.96
C ILE A 226 -7.70 5.47 -27.28
N ALA A 227 -8.74 4.93 -26.64
CA ALA A 227 -9.70 5.70 -25.85
C ALA A 227 -8.98 6.53 -24.79
N GLN A 228 -9.12 7.86 -24.87
CA GLN A 228 -8.44 8.78 -23.97
C GLN A 228 -9.40 9.22 -22.86
N GLN A 229 -8.84 9.40 -21.66
CA GLN A 229 -9.58 9.93 -20.53
C GLN A 229 -10.15 11.32 -20.87
N SER A 230 -11.45 11.55 -20.57
CA SER A 230 -12.08 12.84 -20.77
C SER A 230 -11.42 13.94 -19.92
N TRP A 231 -11.37 15.16 -20.43
CA TRP A 231 -10.82 16.31 -19.70
C TRP A 231 -11.58 16.57 -18.39
N THR A 232 -12.89 16.40 -18.39
CA THR A 232 -13.72 16.57 -17.18
C THR A 232 -13.29 15.63 -16.06
N MET A 233 -13.07 14.35 -16.38
CA MET A 233 -12.60 13.37 -15.41
C MET A 233 -11.18 13.69 -14.93
N ALA A 234 -10.32 14.17 -15.80
CA ALA A 234 -8.97 14.61 -15.46
C ALA A 234 -8.99 15.77 -14.46
N VAL A 235 -9.82 16.78 -14.72
CA VAL A 235 -9.99 17.95 -13.84
C VAL A 235 -10.56 17.50 -12.50
N VAL A 236 -11.63 16.72 -12.46
CA VAL A 236 -12.24 16.23 -11.20
C VAL A 236 -11.22 15.50 -10.33
N LYS A 237 -10.43 14.60 -10.93
CA LYS A 237 -9.39 13.86 -10.18
C LYS A 237 -8.26 14.78 -9.73
N THR A 238 -7.83 15.74 -10.56
CA THR A 238 -6.78 16.72 -10.17
C THR A 238 -7.25 17.60 -9.02
N VAL A 239 -8.49 18.11 -9.08
CA VAL A 239 -9.08 18.93 -8.00
C VAL A 239 -9.21 18.10 -6.72
N GLY A 240 -9.71 16.86 -6.81
CA GLY A 240 -9.81 15.96 -5.65
C GLY A 240 -8.45 15.67 -5.02
N LEU A 241 -7.42 15.40 -5.83
CA LEU A 241 -6.05 15.21 -5.35
C LEU A 241 -5.49 16.48 -4.72
N GLY A 242 -5.77 17.66 -5.34
CA GLY A 242 -5.38 18.95 -4.79
C GLY A 242 -6.02 19.22 -3.43
N ILE A 243 -7.34 19.00 -3.30
CA ILE A 243 -8.04 19.16 -2.01
C ILE A 243 -7.41 18.24 -0.95
N ALA A 244 -7.13 16.99 -1.28
CA ALA A 244 -6.49 16.06 -0.35
C ALA A 244 -5.06 16.53 0.05
N ALA A 245 -4.20 16.88 -0.93
CA ALA A 245 -2.82 17.28 -0.66
C ALA A 245 -2.73 18.62 0.10
N PHE A 246 -3.42 19.65 -0.39
CA PHE A 246 -3.40 20.97 0.24
C PHE A 246 -4.16 20.96 1.57
N GLY A 247 -5.25 20.21 1.69
CA GLY A 247 -5.97 20.00 2.95
C GLY A 247 -5.09 19.35 4.01
N THR A 248 -4.33 18.29 3.63
CA THR A 248 -3.36 17.65 4.53
C THR A 248 -2.33 18.65 5.05
N VAL A 249 -1.72 19.44 4.15
CA VAL A 249 -0.71 20.45 4.53
C VAL A 249 -1.34 21.55 5.40
N ALA A 250 -2.55 21.99 5.07
CA ALA A 250 -3.27 22.98 5.89
C ALA A 250 -3.49 22.50 7.31
N ILE A 251 -3.91 21.23 7.50
CA ILE A 251 -4.10 20.63 8.82
C ILE A 251 -2.78 20.51 9.56
N CYS A 252 -1.73 19.99 8.90
CA CYS A 252 -0.40 19.83 9.50
C CYS A 252 0.22 21.18 9.93
N ASN A 253 -0.08 22.27 9.21
CA ASN A 253 0.45 23.59 9.48
C ASN A 253 -0.43 24.42 10.46
N HIS A 254 -1.52 23.85 10.97
CA HIS A 254 -2.47 24.58 11.82
C HIS A 254 -2.22 24.35 13.32
N GLY A 255 -0.97 24.19 13.73
CA GLY A 255 -0.60 24.11 15.15
C GLY A 255 -1.01 25.37 15.90
N LYS A 256 -1.87 25.25 16.92
CA LYS A 256 -2.36 26.39 17.73
C LYS A 256 -1.67 26.52 19.08
N ILE A 257 -0.81 25.60 19.45
CA ILE A 257 -0.17 25.54 20.76
C ILE A 257 1.34 25.78 20.58
N ILE A 258 1.91 26.65 21.39
CA ILE A 258 3.31 27.14 21.31
C ILE A 258 4.37 26.02 21.22
N ASP A 259 4.05 24.80 21.67
CA ASP A 259 4.98 23.66 21.68
C ASP A 259 4.57 22.52 20.72
N THR A 260 3.61 22.73 19.80
CA THR A 260 3.25 21.70 18.83
C THR A 260 4.08 21.85 17.56
N PRO A 261 4.77 20.79 17.11
CA PRO A 261 5.53 20.87 15.89
C PRO A 261 4.58 21.11 14.69
N GLU A 262 4.87 22.16 13.92
CA GLU A 262 4.14 22.49 12.70
C GLU A 262 4.89 21.99 11.48
N GLY A 263 4.17 21.42 10.53
CA GLY A 263 4.73 21.04 9.25
C GLY A 263 4.32 19.66 8.76
N LEU A 264 4.61 19.40 7.50
CA LEU A 264 4.32 18.13 6.84
C LEU A 264 5.33 17.05 7.29
N PRO A 265 4.91 15.91 7.86
CA PRO A 265 5.82 14.87 8.31
C PRO A 265 6.50 14.16 7.13
N LEU A 266 7.82 13.95 7.23
CA LEU A 266 8.61 13.23 6.22
C LEU A 266 8.09 11.82 5.95
N PRO A 267 7.62 11.02 6.93
CA PRO A 267 7.01 9.71 6.66
C PRO A 267 5.86 9.77 5.67
N GLY A 268 5.03 10.81 5.75
CA GLY A 268 3.94 11.03 4.79
C GLY A 268 4.47 11.30 3.36
N VAL A 269 5.54 12.06 3.24
CA VAL A 269 6.19 12.32 1.94
C VAL A 269 6.81 11.04 1.38
N ILE A 270 7.49 10.24 2.21
CA ILE A 270 8.03 8.92 1.84
C ILE A 270 6.89 8.01 1.36
N MET A 271 5.79 7.97 2.08
CA MET A 271 4.61 7.17 1.75
C MET A 271 4.03 7.54 0.37
N VAL A 272 3.86 8.82 0.08
CA VAL A 272 3.35 9.28 -1.22
C VAL A 272 4.39 9.10 -2.33
N PHE A 273 5.67 9.29 -2.05
CA PHE A 273 6.75 9.03 -2.99
C PHE A 273 6.74 7.56 -3.47
N PHE A 274 6.73 6.61 -2.54
CA PHE A 274 6.67 5.19 -2.91
C PHE A 274 5.34 4.80 -3.56
N LEU A 275 4.23 5.42 -3.17
CA LEU A 275 2.95 5.25 -3.87
C LEU A 275 3.08 5.59 -5.37
N VAL A 276 3.68 6.73 -5.68
CA VAL A 276 3.87 7.19 -7.07
C VAL A 276 4.82 6.26 -7.82
N VAL A 277 5.98 5.97 -7.23
CA VAL A 277 7.01 5.11 -7.85
C VAL A 277 6.46 3.70 -8.10
N LEU A 278 5.84 3.08 -7.11
CA LEU A 278 5.32 1.72 -7.24
C LEU A 278 4.07 1.64 -8.12
N THR A 279 3.23 2.67 -8.13
CA THR A 279 2.13 2.77 -9.10
C THR A 279 2.67 2.89 -10.53
N PHE A 280 3.72 3.69 -10.73
CA PHE A 280 4.40 3.78 -12.02
C PHE A 280 5.00 2.43 -12.42
N LEU A 281 5.72 1.78 -11.50
CA LEU A 281 6.31 0.46 -11.70
C LEU A 281 5.25 -0.58 -12.12
N ALA A 282 4.11 -0.61 -11.41
CA ALA A 282 3.03 -1.56 -11.66
C ALA A 282 2.31 -1.32 -12.98
N LYS A 283 2.03 -0.05 -13.35
CA LYS A 283 1.14 0.26 -14.48
C LYS A 283 1.84 0.63 -15.78
N TRP A 284 3.09 1.11 -15.70
CA TRP A 284 3.73 1.73 -16.87
C TRP A 284 4.99 0.98 -17.34
N THR A 285 5.49 0.04 -16.55
CA THR A 285 6.67 -0.75 -16.92
C THR A 285 6.31 -2.12 -17.47
N THR A 286 7.24 -2.73 -18.18
CA THR A 286 7.14 -4.14 -18.60
C THR A 286 7.08 -5.08 -17.40
N PHE A 287 7.82 -4.76 -16.33
CA PHE A 287 7.80 -5.53 -15.09
C PHE A 287 6.37 -5.62 -14.51
N GLY A 288 5.70 -4.48 -14.35
CA GLY A 288 4.33 -4.47 -13.82
C GLY A 288 3.35 -5.25 -14.70
N ARG A 289 3.42 -5.07 -16.04
CA ARG A 289 2.59 -5.86 -16.97
C ARG A 289 2.84 -7.36 -16.83
N HIS A 290 4.08 -7.79 -16.64
CA HIS A 290 4.42 -9.20 -16.42
C HIS A 290 3.89 -9.69 -15.07
N VAL A 291 3.94 -8.88 -14.00
CA VAL A 291 3.35 -9.24 -12.69
C VAL A 291 1.86 -9.53 -12.83
N TYR A 292 1.09 -8.65 -13.47
CA TYR A 292 -0.34 -8.87 -13.71
C TYR A 292 -0.61 -10.08 -14.61
N ALA A 293 0.19 -10.30 -15.66
CA ALA A 293 0.05 -11.44 -16.55
C ALA A 293 0.30 -12.77 -15.82
N VAL A 294 1.37 -12.84 -15.03
CA VAL A 294 1.71 -14.03 -14.23
C VAL A 294 0.63 -14.31 -13.18
N GLY A 295 0.17 -13.27 -12.48
CA GLY A 295 -0.89 -13.42 -11.48
C GLY A 295 -2.25 -13.79 -12.06
N GLY A 296 -2.54 -13.39 -13.31
CA GLY A 296 -3.76 -13.78 -14.00
C GLY A 296 -3.75 -15.25 -14.46
N ASN A 297 -2.65 -15.68 -15.09
CA ASN A 297 -2.42 -17.07 -15.47
C ASN A 297 -0.92 -17.29 -15.75
N ALA A 298 -0.23 -17.89 -14.79
CA ALA A 298 1.22 -18.14 -14.89
C ALA A 298 1.60 -19.04 -16.07
N GLU A 299 0.76 -20.03 -16.41
CA GLU A 299 1.01 -20.94 -17.53
C GLU A 299 0.86 -20.24 -18.88
N ALA A 300 -0.19 -19.43 -19.05
CA ALA A 300 -0.38 -18.62 -20.26
C ALA A 300 0.75 -17.59 -20.40
N ALA A 301 1.16 -16.95 -19.31
CA ALA A 301 2.27 -16.00 -19.29
C ALA A 301 3.58 -16.66 -19.73
N ARG A 302 3.86 -17.87 -19.24
CA ARG A 302 5.04 -18.65 -19.65
C ARG A 302 5.03 -18.99 -21.14
N ARG A 303 3.89 -19.41 -21.69
CA ARG A 303 3.72 -19.68 -23.13
C ARG A 303 3.89 -18.44 -23.99
N ALA A 304 3.57 -17.28 -23.45
CA ALA A 304 3.80 -15.96 -24.07
C ALA A 304 5.26 -15.47 -23.94
N GLY A 305 6.18 -16.30 -23.42
CA GLY A 305 7.61 -15.99 -23.29
C GLY A 305 7.99 -15.19 -22.04
N ILE A 306 7.08 -15.00 -21.06
CA ILE A 306 7.40 -14.32 -19.81
C ILE A 306 8.17 -15.27 -18.89
N ASN A 307 9.31 -14.81 -18.38
CA ASN A 307 10.10 -15.57 -17.41
C ASN A 307 9.45 -15.49 -16.01
N VAL A 308 8.52 -16.40 -15.73
CA VAL A 308 7.76 -16.46 -14.47
C VAL A 308 8.67 -16.55 -13.24
N PRO A 309 9.71 -17.43 -13.19
CA PRO A 309 10.64 -17.50 -12.07
C PRO A 309 11.29 -16.13 -11.75
N ARG A 310 11.80 -15.44 -12.78
CA ARG A 310 12.41 -14.13 -12.58
C ARG A 310 11.44 -13.10 -12.00
N ILE A 311 10.18 -13.11 -12.45
CA ILE A 311 9.16 -12.19 -11.93
C ILE A 311 8.88 -12.47 -10.46
N ARG A 312 8.75 -13.75 -10.05
CA ARG A 312 8.58 -14.13 -8.64
C ARG A 312 9.73 -13.65 -7.77
N VAL A 313 10.98 -13.92 -8.17
CA VAL A 313 12.17 -13.47 -7.43
C VAL A 313 12.18 -11.96 -7.24
N LEU A 314 11.94 -11.19 -8.31
CA LEU A 314 11.94 -9.72 -8.25
C LEU A 314 10.81 -9.17 -7.37
N VAL A 315 9.64 -9.79 -7.38
CA VAL A 315 8.51 -9.38 -6.54
C VAL A 315 8.81 -9.63 -5.05
N PHE A 316 9.36 -10.78 -4.69
CA PHE A 316 9.75 -11.05 -3.30
C PHE A 316 10.91 -10.14 -2.85
N ALA A 317 11.87 -9.84 -3.74
CA ALA A 317 12.94 -8.87 -3.46
C ALA A 317 12.37 -7.46 -3.21
N LEU A 318 11.40 -7.03 -4.03
CA LEU A 318 10.70 -5.76 -3.83
C LEU A 318 9.92 -5.73 -2.51
N SER A 319 9.22 -6.83 -2.17
CA SER A 319 8.53 -6.99 -0.88
C SER A 319 9.50 -6.82 0.29
N GLY A 320 10.66 -7.48 0.23
CA GLY A 320 11.72 -7.34 1.23
C GLY A 320 12.28 -5.92 1.35
N ALA A 321 12.50 -5.25 0.23
CA ALA A 321 12.94 -3.85 0.23
C ALA A 321 11.92 -2.93 0.92
N MET A 322 10.63 -3.10 0.59
CA MET A 322 9.55 -2.31 1.20
C MET A 322 9.36 -2.63 2.67
N ALA A 323 9.57 -3.90 3.08
CA ALA A 323 9.60 -4.30 4.48
C ALA A 323 10.67 -3.54 5.26
N ALA A 324 11.90 -3.44 4.71
CA ALA A 324 12.98 -2.68 5.36
C ALA A 324 12.61 -1.20 5.53
N VAL A 325 12.08 -0.56 4.49
CA VAL A 325 11.67 0.85 4.57
C VAL A 325 10.64 1.06 5.69
N GLY A 326 9.60 0.21 5.74
CA GLY A 326 8.61 0.28 6.81
C GLY A 326 9.19 -0.01 8.20
N GLY A 327 10.09 -1.00 8.31
CA GLY A 327 10.79 -1.33 9.54
C GLY A 327 11.66 -0.18 10.07
N ILE A 328 12.35 0.54 9.18
CA ILE A 328 13.15 1.73 9.52
C ILE A 328 12.24 2.84 10.06
N ILE A 329 11.11 3.13 9.40
CA ILE A 329 10.14 4.13 9.89
C ILE A 329 9.63 3.77 11.28
N PHE A 330 9.24 2.51 11.52
CA PHE A 330 8.79 2.07 12.85
C PHE A 330 9.89 2.12 13.91
N ALA A 331 11.13 1.76 13.55
CA ALA A 331 12.25 1.84 14.47
C ALA A 331 12.59 3.30 14.84
N ALA A 332 12.51 4.21 13.88
CA ALA A 332 12.65 5.64 14.11
C ALA A 332 11.53 6.17 15.03
N GLN A 333 10.28 5.74 14.82
CA GLN A 333 9.14 6.16 15.63
C GLN A 333 9.29 5.83 17.11
N VAL A 334 9.87 4.66 17.44
CA VAL A 334 10.12 4.26 18.83
C VAL A 334 11.57 4.54 19.27
N ASN A 335 12.40 5.13 18.44
CA ASN A 335 13.83 5.42 18.63
C ASN A 335 14.66 4.21 19.07
N SER A 336 14.19 2.99 18.80
CA SER A 336 14.88 1.77 19.25
C SER A 336 14.39 0.53 18.51
N VAL A 337 15.18 -0.54 18.61
CA VAL A 337 14.79 -1.89 18.24
C VAL A 337 14.91 -2.77 19.47
N ALA A 338 13.80 -3.31 19.97
CA ALA A 338 13.69 -4.12 21.18
C ALA A 338 13.22 -5.54 20.87
N LEU A 339 13.23 -6.42 21.87
CA LEU A 339 12.76 -7.81 21.76
C LEU A 339 11.31 -7.93 21.27
N THR A 340 10.49 -6.93 21.54
CA THR A 340 9.09 -6.86 21.10
C THR A 340 8.92 -6.29 19.70
N PHE A 341 10.01 -6.02 18.97
CA PHE A 341 9.97 -5.53 17.61
C PHE A 341 9.88 -6.69 16.60
N PRO A 342 9.10 -6.61 15.52
CA PRO A 342 8.22 -5.50 15.14
C PRO A 342 6.99 -5.37 16.03
N PRO A 343 6.47 -4.13 16.23
CA PRO A 343 5.36 -3.90 17.13
C PRO A 343 4.06 -4.54 16.62
N GLY A 344 3.34 -5.17 17.52
CA GLY A 344 1.97 -5.61 17.34
C GLY A 344 1.74 -6.55 16.14
N ASN A 345 0.63 -6.35 15.43
CA ASN A 345 0.20 -7.18 14.30
C ASN A 345 0.59 -6.59 12.94
N LEU A 346 1.82 -6.07 12.82
CA LEU A 346 2.28 -5.35 11.63
C LEU A 346 2.07 -6.14 10.32
N LEU A 347 2.37 -7.45 10.34
CA LEU A 347 2.12 -8.36 9.21
C LEU A 347 0.64 -8.38 8.82
N LEU A 348 -0.24 -8.60 9.82
CA LEU A 348 -1.67 -8.72 9.57
C LEU A 348 -2.26 -7.40 9.10
N ASN A 349 -1.81 -6.28 9.67
CA ASN A 349 -2.22 -4.93 9.26
C ASN A 349 -1.82 -4.63 7.80
N ALA A 350 -0.61 -5.02 7.39
CA ALA A 350 -0.14 -4.82 6.02
C ALA A 350 -0.93 -5.65 5.00
N ILE A 351 -1.21 -6.92 5.31
CA ILE A 351 -2.06 -7.79 4.48
C ILE A 351 -3.49 -7.22 4.45
N ALA A 352 -4.04 -6.87 5.61
CA ALA A 352 -5.37 -6.30 5.70
C ALA A 352 -5.49 -5.00 4.89
N ALA A 353 -4.50 -4.11 4.96
CA ALA A 353 -4.46 -2.87 4.18
C ALA A 353 -4.49 -3.15 2.68
N ALA A 354 -3.70 -4.13 2.20
CA ALA A 354 -3.68 -4.50 0.79
C ALA A 354 -5.03 -5.10 0.33
N VAL A 355 -5.62 -6.00 1.13
CA VAL A 355 -6.87 -6.69 0.80
C VAL A 355 -8.07 -5.75 0.90
N ILE A 356 -8.19 -4.97 1.98
CA ILE A 356 -9.21 -3.91 2.11
C ILE A 356 -9.06 -2.92 0.94
N GLY A 357 -7.80 -2.65 0.52
CA GLY A 357 -7.47 -1.87 -0.66
C GLY A 357 -7.94 -2.46 -2.01
N GLY A 358 -8.59 -3.63 -2.00
CA GLY A 358 -9.14 -4.28 -3.19
C GLY A 358 -8.12 -5.11 -3.97
N VAL A 359 -7.02 -5.54 -3.34
CA VAL A 359 -6.07 -6.48 -3.94
C VAL A 359 -6.58 -7.90 -3.75
N SER A 360 -6.71 -8.64 -4.84
CA SER A 360 -7.18 -10.02 -4.83
C SER A 360 -6.15 -10.97 -4.19
N LEU A 361 -6.59 -11.80 -3.27
CA LEU A 361 -5.79 -12.90 -2.70
C LEU A 361 -5.49 -14.01 -3.72
N PHE A 362 -6.22 -14.04 -4.83
CA PHE A 362 -6.08 -15.05 -5.88
C PHE A 362 -5.20 -14.59 -7.05
N GLY A 363 -4.63 -13.38 -6.97
CA GLY A 363 -3.77 -12.81 -8.00
C GLY A 363 -4.48 -12.06 -9.12
N GLY A 364 -3.69 -11.41 -9.97
CA GLY A 364 -4.11 -10.77 -11.21
C GLY A 364 -4.93 -9.50 -11.09
N ARG A 365 -5.39 -9.11 -9.89
CA ARG A 365 -6.26 -7.93 -9.68
C ARG A 365 -5.84 -7.15 -8.45
N GLY A 366 -5.84 -5.83 -8.55
CA GLY A 366 -5.52 -4.91 -7.47
C GLY A 366 -4.65 -3.74 -7.92
N GLU A 367 -4.53 -2.75 -7.06
CA GLU A 367 -3.73 -1.55 -7.30
C GLU A 367 -2.98 -1.12 -6.05
N VAL A 368 -1.76 -0.61 -6.21
CA VAL A 368 -0.96 -0.06 -5.10
C VAL A 368 -1.70 1.09 -4.37
N ARG A 369 -2.47 1.89 -5.14
CA ARG A 369 -3.26 3.00 -4.58
C ARG A 369 -4.35 2.54 -3.61
N GLY A 370 -4.93 1.36 -3.85
CA GLY A 370 -5.89 0.77 -2.92
C GLY A 370 -5.25 0.46 -1.57
N ALA A 371 -4.03 -0.08 -1.55
CA ALA A 371 -3.34 -0.38 -0.30
C ALA A 371 -3.06 0.87 0.55
N LEU A 372 -2.85 2.05 -0.05
CA LEU A 372 -2.78 3.29 0.71
C LEU A 372 -4.10 3.57 1.44
N LEU A 373 -5.24 3.46 0.74
CA LEU A 373 -6.55 3.68 1.35
C LEU A 373 -6.83 2.67 2.46
N GLY A 374 -6.47 1.40 2.25
CA GLY A 374 -6.58 0.37 3.29
C GLY A 374 -5.67 0.63 4.48
N ALA A 375 -4.43 1.11 4.25
CA ALA A 375 -3.50 1.46 5.32
C ALA A 375 -3.99 2.69 6.11
N LEU A 376 -4.57 3.68 5.44
CA LEU A 376 -5.21 4.82 6.09
C LEU A 376 -6.38 4.36 6.96
N LEU A 377 -7.27 3.53 6.45
CA LEU A 377 -8.41 3.01 7.24
C LEU A 377 -7.95 2.28 8.50
N ILE A 378 -6.96 1.39 8.38
CA ILE A 378 -6.40 0.68 9.55
C ILE A 378 -5.69 1.65 10.49
N GLY A 379 -4.90 2.58 9.95
CA GLY A 379 -4.20 3.61 10.73
C GLY A 379 -5.18 4.52 11.47
N THR A 380 -6.23 5.00 10.82
CA THR A 380 -7.28 5.82 11.42
C THR A 380 -8.02 5.08 12.53
N LEU A 381 -8.32 3.79 12.29
CA LEU A 381 -8.97 2.94 13.29
C LEU A 381 -8.08 2.77 14.53
N GLN A 382 -6.82 2.42 14.34
CA GLN A 382 -5.87 2.23 15.45
C GLN A 382 -5.59 3.53 16.20
N ASN A 383 -5.37 4.63 15.47
CA ASN A 383 -5.15 5.95 16.04
C ASN A 383 -6.36 6.41 16.86
N GLY A 384 -7.57 6.27 16.32
CA GLY A 384 -8.79 6.65 17.02
C GLY A 384 -9.03 5.82 18.30
N LEU A 385 -8.84 4.50 18.25
CA LEU A 385 -8.94 3.64 19.42
C LEU A 385 -7.87 3.97 20.47
N ASN A 386 -6.65 4.28 20.06
CA ASN A 386 -5.58 4.74 20.95
C ASN A 386 -5.93 6.09 21.62
N THR A 387 -6.51 7.04 20.86
CA THR A 387 -6.95 8.34 21.38
C THR A 387 -8.04 8.20 22.43
N LEU A 388 -8.88 7.16 22.35
CA LEU A 388 -9.87 6.79 23.34
C LEU A 388 -9.29 5.95 24.49
N ASN A 389 -7.97 5.72 24.54
CA ASN A 389 -7.31 4.85 25.50
C ASN A 389 -7.88 3.41 25.57
N ILE A 390 -8.35 2.90 24.44
CA ILE A 390 -8.84 1.53 24.32
C ILE A 390 -7.64 0.57 24.39
N SER A 391 -7.76 -0.50 25.15
CA SER A 391 -6.68 -1.48 25.31
C SER A 391 -6.32 -2.17 23.99
N ASN A 392 -5.05 -2.55 23.82
CA ASN A 392 -4.53 -3.24 22.62
C ASN A 392 -5.35 -4.49 22.26
N GLY A 393 -5.90 -5.22 23.25
CA GLY A 393 -6.73 -6.38 22.99
C GLY A 393 -7.98 -6.04 22.18
N TRP A 394 -8.67 -4.96 22.52
CA TRP A 394 -9.82 -4.48 21.75
C TRP A 394 -9.43 -3.96 20.37
N ILE A 395 -8.27 -3.29 20.25
CA ILE A 395 -7.74 -2.84 18.94
C ILE A 395 -7.57 -4.04 18.01
N TYR A 396 -7.04 -5.16 18.49
CA TYR A 396 -6.90 -6.39 17.71
C TYR A 396 -8.23 -7.01 17.32
N ILE A 397 -9.19 -7.07 18.24
CA ILE A 397 -10.53 -7.60 17.97
C ILE A 397 -11.22 -6.77 16.88
N VAL A 398 -11.23 -5.45 17.03
CA VAL A 398 -11.88 -4.55 16.08
C VAL A 398 -11.20 -4.59 14.70
N THR A 399 -9.87 -4.56 14.66
CA THR A 399 -9.11 -4.65 13.40
C THR A 399 -9.38 -5.98 12.69
N GLY A 400 -9.41 -7.09 13.43
CA GLY A 400 -9.74 -8.41 12.89
C GLY A 400 -11.17 -8.49 12.36
N ALA A 401 -12.13 -7.92 13.08
CA ALA A 401 -13.53 -7.86 12.65
C ALA A 401 -13.71 -7.03 11.37
N VAL A 402 -13.03 -5.87 11.27
CA VAL A 402 -13.06 -5.02 10.06
C VAL A 402 -12.43 -5.75 8.88
N LEU A 403 -11.31 -6.45 9.08
CA LEU A 403 -10.70 -7.26 8.03
C LEU A 403 -11.65 -8.36 7.54
N LEU A 404 -12.25 -9.11 8.45
CA LEU A 404 -13.20 -10.18 8.10
C LEU A 404 -14.40 -9.63 7.34
N ALA A 405 -14.98 -8.52 7.80
CA ALA A 405 -16.09 -7.86 7.13
C ALA A 405 -15.69 -7.42 5.70
N ALA A 406 -14.52 -6.77 5.53
CA ALA A 406 -14.05 -6.32 4.24
C ALA A 406 -13.86 -7.48 3.23
N VAL A 407 -13.18 -8.56 3.66
CA VAL A 407 -12.96 -9.75 2.81
C VAL A 407 -14.26 -10.45 2.47
N THR A 408 -15.19 -10.53 3.43
CA THR A 408 -16.51 -11.15 3.20
C THR A 408 -17.32 -10.35 2.19
N LEU A 409 -17.35 -9.02 2.32
CA LEU A 409 -18.06 -8.14 1.39
C LEU A 409 -17.47 -8.23 -0.03
N ASP A 410 -16.15 -8.22 -0.17
CA ASP A 410 -15.49 -8.39 -1.47
C ASP A 410 -15.84 -9.75 -2.09
N THR A 411 -15.74 -10.83 -1.32
CA THR A 411 -16.07 -12.19 -1.79
C THR A 411 -17.53 -12.30 -2.24
N VAL A 412 -18.45 -11.71 -1.49
CA VAL A 412 -19.88 -11.67 -1.85
C VAL A 412 -20.09 -10.87 -3.12
N ALA A 413 -19.49 -9.70 -3.24
CA ALA A 413 -19.57 -8.86 -4.43
C ALA A 413 -19.08 -9.60 -5.69
N VAL A 414 -17.93 -10.26 -5.62
CA VAL A 414 -17.37 -11.07 -6.72
C VAL A 414 -18.31 -12.23 -7.10
N ARG A 415 -18.86 -12.94 -6.12
CA ARG A 415 -19.83 -14.04 -6.38
C ARG A 415 -21.11 -13.55 -7.05
N LEU A 416 -21.63 -12.40 -6.63
CA LEU A 416 -22.81 -11.79 -7.25
C LEU A 416 -22.55 -11.40 -8.69
N GLN A 417 -21.37 -10.83 -8.99
CA GLN A 417 -20.93 -10.51 -10.36
C GLN A 417 -20.85 -11.77 -11.24
N GLN A 418 -20.26 -12.85 -10.74
CA GLN A 418 -20.17 -14.12 -11.47
C GLN A 418 -21.54 -14.74 -11.77
N ARG A 419 -22.51 -14.63 -10.84
CA ARG A 419 -23.89 -15.13 -11.04
C ARG A 419 -24.70 -14.28 -12.00
N SER A 420 -24.37 -13.00 -12.14
CA SER A 420 -25.06 -12.11 -13.10
C SER A 420 -24.54 -12.26 -14.54
N GLY A 421 -23.67 -13.23 -14.84
CA GLY A 421 -23.16 -13.54 -16.18
C GLY A 421 -22.20 -12.50 -16.75
N ARG A 422 -21.49 -11.78 -15.91
CA ARG A 422 -20.57 -10.70 -16.31
C ARG A 422 -19.16 -10.89 -15.73
#